data_b32e0dc709fe1dce693361936b9c3049
#
_entry.id   b32e0dc709fe1dce693361936b9c3049
#
_cell.length_a   1.000
_cell.length_b   1.000
_cell.length_c   1.000
_cell.angle_alpha   90.00
_cell.angle_beta   90.00
_cell.angle_gamma   90.00
#
_symmetry.space_group_name_H-M   'P 1'
#
loop_
_entity.id
_entity.type
_entity.pdbx_description
1 polymer ?
#
loop_
_entity_poly.entity_id
_entity_poly.type
_entity_poly.pdbx_seq_one_letter_code
_entity_poly.pdbx_strand_id
1 'polypeptide(L)'
;MISEGRSRKGVLYMKRAKQLQRPGIVLIVSTILVALFVMWGAISPSSLDVASGYGLNWMIANFGWFYMLSTALFVLFVIVLAISPYGKMRLGKPDERPEFTWYSWIGMLFAAGIGVGFVFWGVAEPVLYYIDTPMGYTPGTPEAANAGLRYAVYHWALHPWAIFSVVGLTLAYVQFRKNRPALISSAFYPIIGERVQGWAGKSIDILAVIATCIGVATTFGLSALQITGGLSYISPIPNSVWTQIIIIVIVTFLFMVSAAKGVDKGIKILSNINLVVAGLLLIFVIIVGPTLFIAESFVTTLGGYITNVVSMSLTMTPFTDSAWLGTNTIFFWAWHIAWAPFMGLFIARISRGRTIREFMAGVLVVPSILAVIWFTTFGGTALNLEIAGTAPIADLVMENVELALFAMLGELPLSMITNGLAVLLILIFFITSADSASYVLGAMTSGGSLNPKMSVKLLWGFLIAGTASVLLLSGDGGLGALQTASIIAALPFAVIMILMIFSMLVMIGKDYQLERVKKRTKQTERIKKEIRSALYDDLKEEVYEEVYEQVKEEMETTVQNEIDELVNNKKKD
;
A
#
# COMPACT_ATOMS: atom_id res chain seq x y z
N MET A 1 -25.81 -42.15 -19.03
CA MET A 1 -25.97 -40.83 -18.40
C MET A 1 -24.72 -40.27 -17.67
N ILE A 2 -23.65 -41.04 -17.40
CA ILE A 2 -22.43 -40.55 -16.69
C ILE A 2 -21.36 -40.00 -17.64
N SER A 3 -21.36 -40.36 -18.94
CA SER A 3 -20.37 -39.91 -19.93
C SER A 3 -20.64 -38.53 -20.52
N GLU A 4 -21.89 -38.08 -20.60
CA GLU A 4 -22.22 -36.75 -21.15
C GLU A 4 -21.94 -35.60 -20.21
N GLY A 5 -21.99 -35.80 -18.88
CA GLY A 5 -21.67 -34.78 -17.88
C GLY A 5 -20.19 -34.38 -17.82
N ARG A 6 -19.27 -35.32 -18.16
CA ARG A 6 -17.82 -35.05 -18.24
C ARG A 6 -17.45 -34.25 -19.48
N SER A 7 -18.13 -34.51 -20.62
CA SER A 7 -17.91 -33.78 -21.87
C SER A 7 -18.35 -32.32 -21.77
N ARG A 8 -19.51 -32.03 -21.17
CA ARG A 8 -20.00 -30.64 -21.00
C ARG A 8 -19.12 -29.81 -20.07
N LYS A 9 -18.63 -30.37 -18.94
CA LYS A 9 -17.69 -29.68 -18.06
C LYS A 9 -16.35 -29.39 -18.73
N GLY A 10 -15.81 -30.34 -19.51
CA GLY A 10 -14.58 -30.16 -20.28
C GLY A 10 -14.72 -29.09 -21.38
N VAL A 11 -15.85 -29.06 -22.09
CA VAL A 11 -16.14 -28.02 -23.11
C VAL A 11 -16.35 -26.63 -22.46
N LEU A 12 -17.00 -26.58 -21.28
CA LEU A 12 -17.13 -25.33 -20.53
C LEU A 12 -15.76 -24.81 -20.00
N TYR A 13 -14.90 -25.72 -19.53
CA TYR A 13 -13.53 -25.38 -19.12
C TYR A 13 -12.68 -24.90 -20.30
N MET A 14 -12.75 -25.56 -21.47
CA MET A 14 -12.04 -25.11 -22.66
C MET A 14 -12.60 -23.82 -23.25
N LYS A 15 -13.92 -23.57 -23.21
CA LYS A 15 -14.51 -22.29 -23.60
C LYS A 15 -14.10 -21.17 -22.63
N ARG A 16 -14.07 -21.42 -21.32
CA ARG A 16 -13.56 -20.49 -20.32
C ARG A 16 -12.07 -20.22 -20.49
N ALA A 17 -11.26 -21.27 -20.75
CA ALA A 17 -9.83 -21.12 -21.03
C ALA A 17 -9.55 -20.34 -22.34
N LYS A 18 -10.36 -20.55 -23.41
CA LYS A 18 -10.27 -19.75 -24.65
C LYS A 18 -10.78 -18.32 -24.48
N GLN A 19 -11.77 -18.07 -23.64
CA GLN A 19 -12.24 -16.71 -23.29
C GLN A 19 -11.17 -15.93 -22.50
N LEU A 20 -10.36 -16.60 -21.67
CA LEU A 20 -9.20 -16.03 -20.98
C LEU A 20 -8.01 -15.72 -21.92
N GLN A 21 -8.05 -16.13 -23.18
CA GLN A 21 -6.97 -15.90 -24.17
C GLN A 21 -7.15 -14.62 -24.99
N ARG A 22 -8.34 -14.01 -25.00
CA ARG A 22 -8.55 -12.73 -25.71
C ARG A 22 -8.19 -11.56 -24.80
N PRO A 23 -7.51 -10.53 -25.32
CA PRO A 23 -7.25 -9.31 -24.55
C PRO A 23 -8.58 -8.72 -24.08
N GLY A 24 -8.69 -8.47 -22.77
CA GLY A 24 -9.89 -7.89 -22.17
C GLY A 24 -10.07 -6.41 -22.59
N ILE A 25 -11.31 -5.92 -22.56
CA ILE A 25 -11.62 -4.51 -22.89
C ILE A 25 -10.78 -3.54 -22.04
N VAL A 26 -10.55 -3.85 -20.74
CA VAL A 26 -9.72 -3.02 -19.87
C VAL A 26 -8.30 -2.89 -20.44
N LEU A 27 -7.67 -3.99 -20.88
CA LEU A 27 -6.35 -3.95 -21.50
C LEU A 27 -6.34 -3.09 -22.76
N ILE A 28 -7.30 -3.33 -23.66
CA ILE A 28 -7.34 -2.64 -24.96
C ILE A 28 -7.54 -1.13 -24.78
N VAL A 29 -8.55 -0.73 -24.00
CA VAL A 29 -8.89 0.69 -23.83
C VAL A 29 -7.78 1.42 -23.07
N SER A 30 -7.26 0.86 -21.98
CA SER A 30 -6.17 1.49 -21.24
C SER A 30 -4.89 1.61 -22.06
N THR A 31 -4.53 0.57 -22.84
CA THR A 31 -3.39 0.61 -23.75
C THR A 31 -3.55 1.72 -24.80
N ILE A 32 -4.73 1.83 -25.43
CA ILE A 32 -4.98 2.85 -26.44
C ILE A 32 -4.87 4.26 -25.83
N LEU A 33 -5.49 4.49 -24.66
CA LEU A 33 -5.46 5.80 -24.02
C LEU A 33 -4.04 6.21 -23.62
N VAL A 34 -3.26 5.30 -23.02
CA VAL A 34 -1.86 5.56 -22.65
C VAL A 34 -0.98 5.74 -23.90
N ALA A 35 -1.17 4.91 -24.93
CA ALA A 35 -0.42 5.05 -26.17
C ALA A 35 -0.72 6.38 -26.89
N LEU A 36 -1.97 6.83 -26.91
CA LEU A 36 -2.34 8.14 -27.45
C LEU A 36 -1.70 9.29 -26.66
N PHE A 37 -1.65 9.17 -25.32
CA PHE A 37 -0.96 10.14 -24.47
C PHE A 37 0.55 10.18 -24.77
N VAL A 38 1.20 9.03 -24.88
CA VAL A 38 2.63 8.93 -25.24
C VAL A 38 2.90 9.50 -26.64
N MET A 39 2.04 9.20 -27.62
CA MET A 39 2.17 9.74 -28.96
C MET A 39 2.01 11.27 -28.97
N TRP A 40 1.04 11.80 -28.23
CA TRP A 40 0.85 13.25 -28.09
C TRP A 40 2.11 13.93 -27.54
N GLY A 41 2.66 13.43 -26.41
CA GLY A 41 3.87 13.99 -25.83
C GLY A 41 5.12 13.85 -26.72
N ALA A 42 5.23 12.74 -27.49
CA ALA A 42 6.34 12.52 -28.42
C ALA A 42 6.26 13.44 -29.65
N ILE A 43 5.07 13.73 -30.17
CA ILE A 43 4.89 14.57 -31.36
C ILE A 43 4.95 16.06 -31.01
N SER A 44 4.38 16.45 -29.87
CA SER A 44 4.27 17.85 -29.47
C SER A 44 4.43 18.02 -27.95
N PRO A 45 5.66 17.92 -27.41
CA PRO A 45 5.94 18.08 -25.97
C PRO A 45 5.44 19.42 -25.42
N SER A 46 5.64 20.51 -26.15
CA SER A 46 5.19 21.85 -25.75
C SER A 46 3.66 21.97 -25.66
N SER A 47 2.92 21.33 -26.58
CA SER A 47 1.46 21.30 -26.50
C SER A 47 0.99 20.51 -25.28
N LEU A 48 1.66 19.41 -24.94
CA LEU A 48 1.36 18.63 -23.74
C LEU A 48 1.63 19.45 -22.48
N ASP A 49 2.77 20.17 -22.44
CA ASP A 49 3.14 21.03 -21.31
C ASP A 49 2.09 22.13 -21.06
N VAL A 50 1.74 22.89 -22.10
CA VAL A 50 0.71 23.93 -22.00
C VAL A 50 -0.65 23.38 -21.55
N ALA A 51 -1.10 22.27 -22.14
CA ALA A 51 -2.37 21.67 -21.77
C ALA A 51 -2.35 21.12 -20.32
N SER A 52 -1.23 20.55 -19.92
CA SER A 52 -1.02 20.05 -18.56
C SER A 52 -1.03 21.20 -17.55
N GLY A 53 -0.35 22.30 -17.82
CA GLY A 53 -0.35 23.50 -16.97
C GLY A 53 -1.74 24.09 -16.76
N TYR A 54 -2.55 24.21 -17.83
CA TYR A 54 -3.96 24.61 -17.69
C TYR A 54 -4.76 23.62 -16.84
N GLY A 55 -4.58 22.32 -17.08
CA GLY A 55 -5.24 21.28 -16.30
C GLY A 55 -4.86 21.33 -14.82
N LEU A 56 -3.58 21.51 -14.52
CA LEU A 56 -3.06 21.63 -13.15
C LEU A 56 -3.71 22.81 -12.41
N ASN A 57 -3.62 24.02 -13.00
CA ASN A 57 -4.17 25.23 -12.40
C ASN A 57 -5.67 25.10 -12.14
N TRP A 58 -6.41 24.55 -13.11
CA TRP A 58 -7.83 24.30 -12.94
C TRP A 58 -8.12 23.28 -11.84
N MET A 59 -7.35 22.20 -11.75
CA MET A 59 -7.52 21.16 -10.74
C MET A 59 -7.21 21.69 -9.32
N ILE A 60 -6.11 22.41 -9.14
CA ILE A 60 -5.74 22.98 -7.84
C ILE A 60 -6.80 23.98 -7.39
N ALA A 61 -7.21 24.91 -8.28
CA ALA A 61 -8.19 25.93 -7.96
C ALA A 61 -9.57 25.37 -7.59
N ASN A 62 -10.02 24.30 -8.25
CA ASN A 62 -11.37 23.78 -8.05
C ASN A 62 -11.41 22.56 -7.11
N PHE A 63 -10.37 21.73 -7.05
CA PHE A 63 -10.35 20.45 -6.32
C PHE A 63 -9.22 20.31 -5.31
N GLY A 64 -8.40 21.33 -5.07
CA GLY A 64 -7.36 21.30 -4.05
C GLY A 64 -7.93 20.92 -2.67
N TRP A 65 -9.05 21.53 -2.28
CA TRP A 65 -9.77 21.19 -1.04
C TRP A 65 -10.22 19.74 -0.98
N PHE A 66 -10.58 19.16 -2.14
CA PHE A 66 -11.04 17.78 -2.22
C PHE A 66 -9.90 16.78 -1.95
N TYR A 67 -8.69 17.04 -2.45
CA TYR A 67 -7.51 16.23 -2.13
C TYR A 67 -7.20 16.27 -0.64
N MET A 68 -7.17 17.46 -0.04
CA MET A 68 -6.89 17.63 1.39
C MET A 68 -7.92 16.91 2.26
N LEU A 69 -9.21 17.14 1.99
CA LEU A 69 -10.30 16.51 2.75
C LEU A 69 -10.34 14.98 2.56
N SER A 70 -10.10 14.50 1.33
CA SER A 70 -10.10 13.07 1.03
C SER A 70 -9.01 12.34 1.80
N THR A 71 -7.79 12.88 1.83
CA THR A 71 -6.67 12.25 2.53
C THR A 71 -6.83 12.28 4.04
N ALA A 72 -7.36 13.38 4.59
CA ALA A 72 -7.76 13.45 5.99
C ALA A 72 -8.83 12.39 6.32
N LEU A 73 -9.84 12.23 5.44
CA LEU A 73 -10.86 11.19 5.58
C LEU A 73 -10.26 9.78 5.54
N PHE A 74 -9.27 9.52 4.68
CA PHE A 74 -8.61 8.21 4.62
C PHE A 74 -7.88 7.89 5.94
N VAL A 75 -7.17 8.86 6.51
CA VAL A 75 -6.52 8.71 7.84
C VAL A 75 -7.57 8.44 8.92
N LEU A 76 -8.63 9.25 8.97
CA LEU A 76 -9.71 9.09 9.94
C LEU A 76 -10.37 7.71 9.82
N PHE A 77 -10.73 7.28 8.60
CA PHE A 77 -11.35 5.99 8.32
C PHE A 77 -10.50 4.82 8.84
N VAL A 78 -9.21 4.84 8.53
CA VAL A 78 -8.29 3.77 8.91
C VAL A 78 -8.13 3.69 10.43
N ILE A 79 -7.97 4.82 11.12
CA ILE A 79 -7.85 4.88 12.58
C ILE A 79 -9.15 4.41 13.25
N VAL A 80 -10.31 4.95 12.83
CA VAL A 80 -11.62 4.58 13.39
C VAL A 80 -11.89 3.09 13.19
N LEU A 81 -11.56 2.55 12.02
CA LEU A 81 -11.76 1.13 11.75
C LEU A 81 -10.85 0.24 12.62
N ALA A 82 -9.60 0.65 12.84
CA ALA A 82 -8.65 -0.09 13.69
C ALA A 82 -9.09 -0.17 15.16
N ILE A 83 -9.60 0.92 15.73
CA ILE A 83 -10.06 0.95 17.14
C ILE A 83 -11.46 0.34 17.33
N SER A 84 -12.26 0.28 16.26
CA SER A 84 -13.63 -0.26 16.30
C SER A 84 -13.68 -1.76 16.58
N PRO A 85 -14.86 -2.32 16.90
CA PRO A 85 -15.05 -3.77 16.98
C PRO A 85 -14.71 -4.52 15.69
N TYR A 86 -14.82 -3.86 14.54
CA TYR A 86 -14.47 -4.41 13.23
C TYR A 86 -12.97 -4.71 13.10
N GLY A 87 -12.12 -4.01 13.86
CA GLY A 87 -10.67 -4.25 13.89
C GLY A 87 -10.27 -5.69 14.25
N LYS A 88 -11.15 -6.44 14.92
CA LYS A 88 -10.93 -7.85 15.27
C LYS A 88 -11.22 -8.84 14.13
N MET A 89 -11.85 -8.39 13.05
CA MET A 89 -12.18 -9.23 11.91
C MET A 89 -10.91 -9.56 11.10
N ARG A 90 -10.84 -10.79 10.56
CA ARG A 90 -9.69 -11.26 9.78
C ARG A 90 -9.87 -11.01 8.29
N LEU A 91 -8.74 -10.72 7.64
CA LEU A 91 -8.60 -10.64 6.18
C LEU A 91 -8.46 -12.07 5.63
N GLY A 92 -9.58 -12.79 5.64
CA GLY A 92 -9.67 -14.21 5.30
C GLY A 92 -10.80 -14.89 6.04
N LYS A 93 -10.74 -16.21 6.17
CA LYS A 93 -11.69 -16.97 6.98
C LYS A 93 -11.55 -16.61 8.47
N PRO A 94 -12.60 -16.76 9.30
CA PRO A 94 -12.54 -16.39 10.71
C PRO A 94 -11.41 -17.07 11.50
N ASP A 95 -11.06 -18.29 11.14
CA ASP A 95 -10.04 -19.10 11.81
C ASP A 95 -8.70 -19.13 11.06
N GLU A 96 -8.57 -18.36 9.97
CA GLU A 96 -7.37 -18.35 9.13
C GLU A 96 -6.21 -17.66 9.85
N ARG A 97 -5.05 -18.33 9.87
CA ARG A 97 -3.82 -17.75 10.44
C ARG A 97 -3.10 -16.90 9.41
N PRO A 98 -2.31 -15.89 9.84
CA PRO A 98 -1.47 -15.13 8.92
C PRO A 98 -0.55 -16.02 8.09
N GLU A 99 -0.45 -15.74 6.78
CA GLU A 99 0.42 -16.47 5.84
C GLU A 99 1.91 -16.25 6.16
N PHE A 100 2.25 -15.05 6.63
CA PHE A 100 3.62 -14.66 6.98
C PHE A 100 3.77 -14.41 8.48
N THR A 101 4.95 -14.69 9.03
CA THR A 101 5.30 -14.30 10.40
C THR A 101 5.26 -12.79 10.56
N TRP A 102 5.18 -12.29 11.79
CA TRP A 102 5.19 -10.83 12.05
C TRP A 102 6.44 -10.15 11.49
N TYR A 103 7.61 -10.72 11.76
CA TYR A 103 8.89 -10.16 11.29
C TYR A 103 9.00 -10.13 9.76
N SER A 104 8.63 -11.21 9.08
CA SER A 104 8.66 -11.25 7.62
C SER A 104 7.69 -10.25 7.00
N TRP A 105 6.49 -10.11 7.58
CA TRP A 105 5.49 -9.18 7.11
C TRP A 105 5.92 -7.72 7.27
N ILE A 106 6.46 -7.35 8.45
CA ILE A 106 7.03 -6.03 8.70
C ILE A 106 8.21 -5.76 7.74
N GLY A 107 9.11 -6.73 7.55
CA GLY A 107 10.21 -6.59 6.58
C GLY A 107 9.72 -6.33 5.15
N MET A 108 8.64 -6.99 4.72
CA MET A 108 8.03 -6.73 3.41
C MET A 108 7.38 -5.34 3.33
N LEU A 109 6.75 -4.85 4.41
CA LEU A 109 6.24 -3.47 4.48
C LEU A 109 7.37 -2.45 4.42
N PHE A 110 8.49 -2.70 5.11
CA PHE A 110 9.70 -1.87 5.01
C PHE A 110 10.24 -1.82 3.58
N ALA A 111 10.34 -2.99 2.94
CA ALA A 111 10.81 -3.10 1.57
C ALA A 111 9.94 -2.34 0.57
N ALA A 112 8.63 -2.30 0.83
CA ALA A 112 7.68 -1.53 0.03
C ALA A 112 7.71 -0.02 0.35
N GLY A 113 8.04 0.33 1.60
CA GLY A 113 8.06 1.71 2.10
C GLY A 113 9.28 2.49 1.66
N ILE A 114 10.45 1.85 1.69
CA ILE A 114 11.69 2.47 1.22
C ILE A 114 11.75 2.29 -0.30
N GLY A 115 11.51 3.35 -1.01
CA GLY A 115 11.59 3.39 -2.47
C GLY A 115 12.36 4.62 -2.92
N VAL A 116 12.39 4.83 -4.23
CA VAL A 116 13.06 6.02 -4.83
C VAL A 116 12.56 7.32 -4.22
N GLY A 117 11.26 7.41 -3.90
CA GLY A 117 10.68 8.61 -3.28
C GLY A 117 11.35 8.99 -1.97
N PHE A 118 11.60 8.03 -1.07
CA PHE A 118 12.33 8.29 0.17
C PHE A 118 13.77 8.76 -0.06
N VAL A 119 14.43 8.18 -1.06
CA VAL A 119 15.83 8.54 -1.38
C VAL A 119 15.88 9.90 -2.04
N PHE A 120 14.94 10.20 -2.95
CA PHE A 120 14.88 11.49 -3.65
C PHE A 120 14.52 12.62 -2.68
N TRP A 121 13.42 12.48 -1.99
CA TRP A 121 12.83 13.54 -1.17
C TRP A 121 13.41 13.63 0.24
N GLY A 122 14.19 12.62 0.67
CA GLY A 122 14.78 12.56 2.01
C GLY A 122 15.66 13.75 2.37
N VAL A 123 16.35 14.32 1.38
CA VAL A 123 17.14 15.56 1.51
C VAL A 123 16.45 16.73 0.83
N ALA A 124 15.94 16.50 -0.39
CA ALA A 124 15.42 17.57 -1.23
C ALA A 124 14.27 18.33 -0.56
N GLU A 125 13.30 17.61 0.00
CA GLU A 125 12.08 18.21 0.55
C GLU A 125 12.34 19.08 1.79
N PRO A 126 13.08 18.63 2.84
CA PRO A 126 13.42 19.48 3.97
C PRO A 126 14.18 20.75 3.60
N VAL A 127 15.11 20.64 2.61
CA VAL A 127 15.89 21.80 2.16
C VAL A 127 15.06 22.75 1.32
N LEU A 128 14.24 22.23 0.39
CA LEU A 128 13.30 23.07 -0.38
C LEU A 128 12.38 23.86 0.55
N TYR A 129 11.82 23.23 1.58
CA TYR A 129 10.90 23.88 2.51
C TYR A 129 11.58 24.81 3.54
N TYR A 130 12.89 24.75 3.65
CA TYR A 130 13.69 25.74 4.36
C TYR A 130 13.78 27.05 3.59
N ILE A 131 13.75 27.00 2.26
CA ILE A 131 13.90 28.17 1.36
C ILE A 131 12.55 28.62 0.81
N ASP A 132 11.79 27.69 0.19
CA ASP A 132 10.41 27.89 -0.27
C ASP A 132 9.47 27.37 0.83
N THR A 133 9.25 28.22 1.84
CA THR A 133 8.65 27.79 3.10
C THR A 133 7.14 27.54 2.99
N PRO A 134 6.62 26.58 3.78
CA PRO A 134 5.20 26.53 4.07
C PRO A 134 4.70 27.86 4.61
N MET A 135 3.44 28.16 4.37
CA MET A 135 2.87 29.43 4.78
C MET A 135 3.05 29.73 6.27
N GLY A 136 3.34 31.02 6.55
CA GLY A 136 3.51 31.53 7.90
C GLY A 136 4.95 31.42 8.44
N TYR A 137 5.89 30.92 7.65
CA TYR A 137 7.30 30.84 8.03
C TYR A 137 8.17 31.75 7.16
N THR A 138 9.19 32.33 7.76
CA THR A 138 10.18 33.15 7.05
C THR A 138 11.29 32.23 6.53
N PRO A 139 11.65 32.29 5.24
CA PRO A 139 12.74 31.52 4.67
C PRO A 139 14.07 31.70 5.42
N GLY A 140 14.86 30.64 5.52
CA GLY A 140 16.19 30.70 6.13
C GLY A 140 16.22 30.76 7.65
N THR A 141 15.08 30.60 8.33
CA THR A 141 15.00 30.64 9.79
C THR A 141 14.98 29.25 10.43
N PRO A 142 15.33 29.12 11.73
CA PRO A 142 15.20 27.86 12.45
C PRO A 142 13.76 27.30 12.46
N GLU A 143 12.76 28.19 12.48
CA GLU A 143 11.34 27.84 12.40
C GLU A 143 11.01 27.23 11.03
N ALA A 144 11.57 27.76 9.93
CA ALA A 144 11.44 27.22 8.59
C ALA A 144 12.09 25.84 8.49
N ALA A 145 13.28 25.63 9.07
CA ALA A 145 13.94 24.33 9.09
C ALA A 145 13.10 23.27 9.84
N ASN A 146 12.56 23.62 11.01
CA ASN A 146 11.65 22.75 11.76
C ASN A 146 10.35 22.46 10.99
N ALA A 147 9.79 23.46 10.30
CA ALA A 147 8.62 23.29 9.44
C ALA A 147 8.94 22.38 8.26
N GLY A 148 10.09 22.56 7.60
CA GLY A 148 10.56 21.77 6.48
C GLY A 148 10.62 20.26 6.82
N LEU A 149 11.29 19.90 7.92
CA LEU A 149 11.34 18.52 8.41
C LEU A 149 9.94 17.98 8.76
N ARG A 150 9.12 18.79 9.41
CA ARG A 150 7.77 18.39 9.80
C ARG A 150 6.85 18.15 8.61
N TYR A 151 6.90 19.01 7.57
CA TYR A 151 6.12 18.84 6.36
C TYR A 151 6.62 17.65 5.53
N ALA A 152 7.92 17.44 5.44
CA ALA A 152 8.47 16.26 4.82
C ALA A 152 7.97 14.98 5.51
N VAL A 153 8.03 14.89 6.84
CA VAL A 153 7.44 13.77 7.58
C VAL A 153 5.93 13.66 7.35
N TYR A 154 5.20 14.77 7.28
CA TYR A 154 3.77 14.78 7.02
C TYR A 154 3.42 14.15 5.66
N HIS A 155 4.21 14.42 4.63
CA HIS A 155 4.00 13.86 3.30
C HIS A 155 4.34 12.36 3.19
N TRP A 156 5.13 11.81 4.11
CA TRP A 156 5.64 10.43 4.01
C TRP A 156 5.21 9.50 5.16
N ALA A 157 4.59 10.03 6.22
CA ALA A 157 4.14 9.25 7.36
C ALA A 157 2.68 8.76 7.21
N LEU A 158 1.77 9.16 8.10
CA LEU A 158 0.42 8.57 8.21
C LEU A 158 -0.42 8.66 6.93
N HIS A 159 -0.37 9.79 6.22
CA HIS A 159 -1.26 10.05 5.08
C HIS A 159 -1.06 9.09 3.91
N PRO A 160 0.16 8.92 3.33
CA PRO A 160 0.36 7.96 2.24
C PRO A 160 0.01 6.54 2.64
N TRP A 161 0.33 6.15 3.86
CA TRP A 161 0.04 4.80 4.33
C TRP A 161 -1.45 4.58 4.61
N ALA A 162 -2.19 5.62 4.98
CA ALA A 162 -3.65 5.58 5.03
C ALA A 162 -4.26 5.47 3.62
N ILE A 163 -3.75 6.22 2.64
CA ILE A 163 -4.14 6.13 1.23
C ILE A 163 -3.97 4.68 0.74
N PHE A 164 -2.79 4.10 0.93
CA PHE A 164 -2.51 2.71 0.55
C PHE A 164 -3.36 1.69 1.32
N SER A 165 -3.64 1.97 2.60
CA SER A 165 -4.46 1.11 3.45
C SER A 165 -5.91 1.03 2.99
N VAL A 166 -6.52 2.11 2.50
CA VAL A 166 -7.89 2.08 1.96
C VAL A 166 -8.01 1.05 0.85
N VAL A 167 -7.09 1.11 -0.12
CA VAL A 167 -7.08 0.16 -1.25
C VAL A 167 -6.66 -1.23 -0.79
N GLY A 168 -5.56 -1.34 -0.06
CA GLY A 168 -5.00 -2.62 0.38
C GLY A 168 -5.95 -3.42 1.26
N LEU A 169 -6.59 -2.77 2.24
CA LEU A 169 -7.58 -3.40 3.10
C LEU A 169 -8.79 -3.88 2.31
N THR A 170 -9.33 -3.02 1.44
CA THR A 170 -10.52 -3.35 0.66
C THR A 170 -10.24 -4.52 -0.28
N LEU A 171 -9.12 -4.52 -0.97
CA LEU A 171 -8.71 -5.62 -1.85
C LEU A 171 -8.45 -6.92 -1.08
N ALA A 172 -7.74 -6.85 0.06
CA ALA A 172 -7.53 -8.03 0.91
C ALA A 172 -8.85 -8.63 1.39
N TYR A 173 -9.79 -7.78 1.81
CA TYR A 173 -11.12 -8.22 2.26
C TYR A 173 -11.92 -8.87 1.13
N VAL A 174 -11.94 -8.24 -0.04
CA VAL A 174 -12.64 -8.73 -1.23
C VAL A 174 -12.04 -10.05 -1.71
N GLN A 175 -10.72 -10.13 -1.79
CA GLN A 175 -10.02 -11.29 -2.30
C GLN A 175 -10.09 -12.48 -1.33
N PHE A 176 -9.71 -12.29 -0.08
CA PHE A 176 -9.50 -13.40 0.85
C PHE A 176 -10.76 -13.77 1.64
N ARG A 177 -11.65 -12.79 1.90
CA ARG A 177 -12.86 -13.04 2.65
C ARG A 177 -14.09 -13.24 1.77
N LYS A 178 -14.20 -12.50 0.66
CA LYS A 178 -15.32 -12.61 -0.30
C LYS A 178 -15.03 -13.52 -1.49
N ASN A 179 -13.78 -14.00 -1.61
CA ASN A 179 -13.32 -14.90 -2.67
C ASN A 179 -13.63 -14.37 -4.09
N ARG A 180 -13.38 -13.06 -4.30
CA ARG A 180 -13.54 -12.37 -5.57
C ARG A 180 -12.19 -12.00 -6.17
N PRO A 181 -12.11 -11.71 -7.48
CA PRO A 181 -10.87 -11.25 -8.11
C PRO A 181 -10.27 -10.03 -7.42
N ALA A 182 -8.95 -9.93 -7.39
CA ALA A 182 -8.22 -8.78 -6.87
C ALA A 182 -8.24 -7.61 -7.88
N LEU A 183 -9.44 -7.08 -8.14
CA LEU A 183 -9.71 -5.93 -9.01
C LEU A 183 -10.34 -4.81 -8.20
N ILE A 184 -10.05 -3.56 -8.57
CA ILE A 184 -10.66 -2.39 -7.92
C ILE A 184 -12.18 -2.44 -8.06
N SER A 185 -12.69 -2.81 -9.24
CA SER A 185 -14.12 -2.97 -9.49
C SER A 185 -14.79 -3.98 -8.56
N SER A 186 -14.09 -5.05 -8.16
CA SER A 186 -14.62 -6.08 -7.25
C SER A 186 -15.02 -5.52 -5.89
N ALA A 187 -14.38 -4.45 -5.45
CA ALA A 187 -14.71 -3.73 -4.22
C ALA A 187 -16.15 -3.18 -4.22
N PHE A 188 -16.72 -2.91 -5.38
CA PHE A 188 -18.03 -2.29 -5.54
C PHE A 188 -19.20 -3.28 -5.63
N TYR A 189 -18.91 -4.58 -5.60
CA TYR A 189 -19.97 -5.59 -5.67
C TYR A 189 -21.13 -5.39 -4.66
N PRO A 190 -20.88 -4.99 -3.40
CA PRO A 190 -21.95 -4.77 -2.43
C PRO A 190 -22.91 -3.62 -2.79
N ILE A 191 -22.46 -2.68 -3.61
CA ILE A 191 -23.23 -1.48 -4.01
C ILE A 191 -23.93 -1.69 -5.35
N ILE A 192 -23.20 -2.19 -6.36
CA ILE A 192 -23.71 -2.28 -7.73
C ILE A 192 -23.94 -3.73 -8.21
N GLY A 193 -23.71 -4.74 -7.36
CA GLY A 193 -23.96 -6.14 -7.66
C GLY A 193 -23.20 -6.65 -8.89
N GLU A 194 -23.86 -7.44 -9.75
CA GLU A 194 -23.26 -7.99 -10.97
C GLU A 194 -22.84 -6.94 -12.03
N ARG A 195 -23.27 -5.68 -11.87
CA ARG A 195 -22.85 -4.57 -12.75
C ARG A 195 -21.34 -4.32 -12.72
N VAL A 196 -20.62 -4.85 -11.70
CA VAL A 196 -19.14 -4.85 -11.65
C VAL A 196 -18.52 -5.60 -12.84
N GLN A 197 -19.22 -6.54 -13.46
CA GLN A 197 -18.74 -7.25 -14.65
C GLN A 197 -19.05 -6.48 -15.96
N GLY A 198 -19.91 -5.48 -15.89
CA GLY A 198 -20.32 -4.62 -17.00
C GLY A 198 -19.39 -3.43 -17.20
N TRP A 199 -19.88 -2.42 -17.93
CA TRP A 199 -19.13 -1.20 -18.22
C TRP A 199 -18.75 -0.40 -16.97
N ALA A 200 -19.62 -0.35 -15.96
CA ALA A 200 -19.33 0.36 -14.71
C ALA A 200 -18.04 -0.17 -14.03
N GLY A 201 -17.93 -1.49 -13.88
CA GLY A 201 -16.72 -2.07 -13.31
C GLY A 201 -15.49 -1.90 -14.20
N LYS A 202 -15.65 -2.08 -15.53
CA LYS A 202 -14.55 -1.87 -16.48
C LYS A 202 -14.03 -0.43 -16.48
N SER A 203 -14.90 0.56 -16.38
CA SER A 203 -14.50 1.98 -16.28
C SER A 203 -13.72 2.25 -15.01
N ILE A 204 -14.13 1.68 -13.87
CA ILE A 204 -13.39 1.76 -12.59
C ILE A 204 -11.99 1.16 -12.76
N ASP A 205 -11.88 -0.03 -13.35
CA ASP A 205 -10.58 -0.68 -13.55
C ASP A 205 -9.70 0.07 -14.55
N ILE A 206 -10.26 0.65 -15.61
CA ILE A 206 -9.53 1.50 -16.59
C ILE A 206 -8.95 2.74 -15.89
N LEU A 207 -9.76 3.45 -15.10
CA LEU A 207 -9.28 4.63 -14.36
C LEU A 207 -8.18 4.27 -13.36
N ALA A 208 -8.31 3.15 -12.67
CA ALA A 208 -7.29 2.64 -11.77
C ALA A 208 -5.98 2.30 -12.50
N VAL A 209 -6.06 1.68 -13.69
CA VAL A 209 -4.90 1.36 -14.53
C VAL A 209 -4.20 2.62 -15.02
N ILE A 210 -4.96 3.64 -15.48
CA ILE A 210 -4.39 4.91 -15.94
C ILE A 210 -3.70 5.63 -14.77
N ALA A 211 -4.36 5.76 -13.62
CA ALA A 211 -3.75 6.36 -12.43
C ALA A 211 -2.45 5.65 -12.05
N THR A 212 -2.48 4.30 -11.99
CA THR A 212 -1.30 3.49 -11.68
C THR A 212 -0.18 3.71 -12.70
N CYS A 213 -0.48 3.71 -13.99
CA CYS A 213 0.51 3.92 -15.05
C CYS A 213 1.22 5.26 -14.90
N ILE A 214 0.46 6.35 -14.67
CA ILE A 214 1.01 7.70 -14.51
C ILE A 214 1.78 7.81 -13.19
N GLY A 215 1.24 7.30 -12.06
CA GLY A 215 1.95 7.33 -10.78
C GLY A 215 3.28 6.58 -10.82
N VAL A 216 3.33 5.43 -11.50
CA VAL A 216 4.59 4.67 -11.68
C VAL A 216 5.51 5.38 -12.67
N ALA A 217 5.00 5.96 -13.75
CA ALA A 217 5.80 6.75 -14.70
C ALA A 217 6.46 7.96 -14.01
N THR A 218 5.77 8.60 -13.07
CA THR A 218 6.36 9.66 -12.22
C THR A 218 7.54 9.13 -11.41
N THR A 219 7.41 7.94 -10.82
CA THR A 219 8.55 7.30 -10.12
C THR A 219 9.71 6.98 -11.07
N PHE A 220 9.43 6.55 -12.29
CA PHE A 220 10.46 6.31 -13.31
C PHE A 220 11.19 7.60 -13.66
N GLY A 221 10.44 8.69 -13.88
CA GLY A 221 11.01 10.00 -14.15
C GLY A 221 11.90 10.50 -13.00
N LEU A 222 11.40 10.44 -11.75
CA LEU A 222 12.18 10.82 -10.57
C LEU A 222 13.44 9.95 -10.40
N SER A 223 13.34 8.65 -10.69
CA SER A 223 14.52 7.75 -10.66
C SER A 223 15.56 8.15 -11.68
N ALA A 224 15.13 8.44 -12.90
CA ALA A 224 16.02 8.85 -13.98
C ALA A 224 16.67 10.22 -13.71
N LEU A 225 15.89 11.18 -13.21
CA LEU A 225 16.39 12.49 -12.74
C LEU A 225 17.50 12.29 -11.70
N GLN A 226 17.22 11.54 -10.64
CA GLN A 226 18.16 11.37 -9.54
C GLN A 226 19.41 10.57 -9.94
N ILE A 227 19.28 9.51 -10.75
CA ILE A 227 20.45 8.78 -11.28
C ILE A 227 21.31 9.71 -12.13
N THR A 228 20.67 10.50 -13.01
CA THR A 228 21.40 11.46 -13.87
C THR A 228 22.12 12.51 -13.02
N GLY A 229 21.42 13.08 -12.03
CA GLY A 229 22.03 14.02 -11.09
C GLY A 229 23.23 13.41 -10.36
N GLY A 230 23.08 12.19 -9.82
CA GLY A 230 24.17 11.50 -9.15
C GLY A 230 25.37 11.20 -10.07
N LEU A 231 25.09 10.74 -11.29
CA LEU A 231 26.14 10.50 -12.28
C LEU A 231 26.87 11.80 -12.69
N SER A 232 26.15 12.90 -12.86
CA SER A 232 26.75 14.20 -13.17
C SER A 232 27.58 14.75 -12.00
N TYR A 233 27.19 14.43 -10.77
CA TYR A 233 27.92 14.84 -9.57
C TYR A 233 29.27 14.12 -9.41
N ILE A 234 29.32 12.81 -9.75
CA ILE A 234 30.55 11.99 -9.56
C ILE A 234 31.33 11.74 -10.83
N SER A 235 30.86 12.17 -12.01
CA SER A 235 31.48 11.89 -13.29
C SER A 235 31.17 13.01 -14.30
N PRO A 236 31.86 13.07 -15.46
CA PRO A 236 31.64 14.07 -16.51
C PRO A 236 30.36 13.83 -17.34
N ILE A 237 29.44 12.94 -16.90
CA ILE A 237 28.19 12.69 -17.61
C ILE A 237 27.25 13.91 -17.43
N PRO A 238 26.70 14.49 -18.52
CA PRO A 238 25.88 15.69 -18.41
C PRO A 238 24.53 15.42 -17.74
N ASN A 239 24.09 16.34 -16.87
CA ASN A 239 22.73 16.33 -16.35
C ASN A 239 21.80 16.90 -17.44
N SER A 240 21.20 16.02 -18.22
CA SER A 240 20.34 16.40 -19.34
C SER A 240 19.17 15.43 -19.51
N VAL A 241 18.09 15.90 -20.11
CA VAL A 241 16.91 15.07 -20.43
C VAL A 241 17.26 13.86 -21.30
N TRP A 242 18.24 13.99 -22.19
CA TRP A 242 18.69 12.87 -23.02
C TRP A 242 19.38 11.79 -22.20
N THR A 243 20.21 12.17 -21.21
CA THR A 243 20.81 11.21 -20.27
C THR A 243 19.74 10.50 -19.47
N GLN A 244 18.71 11.20 -19.01
CA GLN A 244 17.55 10.62 -18.28
C GLN A 244 16.82 9.61 -19.16
N ILE A 245 16.54 9.93 -20.42
CA ILE A 245 15.88 9.02 -21.37
C ILE A 245 16.75 7.78 -21.63
N ILE A 246 18.05 7.95 -21.81
CA ILE A 246 18.98 6.81 -22.00
C ILE A 246 18.93 5.89 -20.77
N ILE A 247 18.92 6.43 -19.55
CA ILE A 247 18.79 5.65 -18.32
C ILE A 247 17.46 4.90 -18.29
N ILE A 248 16.35 5.54 -18.63
CA ILE A 248 15.03 4.87 -18.72
C ILE A 248 15.08 3.72 -19.73
N VAL A 249 15.67 3.92 -20.89
CA VAL A 249 15.79 2.87 -21.93
C VAL A 249 16.63 1.71 -21.43
N ILE A 250 17.78 1.98 -20.82
CA ILE A 250 18.68 0.94 -20.26
C ILE A 250 17.96 0.14 -19.18
N VAL A 251 17.33 0.81 -18.20
CA VAL A 251 16.61 0.15 -17.11
C VAL A 251 15.44 -0.65 -17.66
N THR A 252 14.70 -0.09 -18.61
CA THR A 252 13.59 -0.79 -19.28
C THR A 252 14.07 -2.06 -19.95
N PHE A 253 15.15 -2.00 -20.68
CA PHE A 253 15.75 -3.19 -21.31
C PHE A 253 16.17 -4.23 -20.25
N LEU A 254 16.84 -3.81 -19.17
CA LEU A 254 17.31 -4.70 -18.11
C LEU A 254 16.16 -5.43 -17.43
N PHE A 255 15.11 -4.73 -17.03
CA PHE A 255 13.97 -5.39 -16.36
C PHE A 255 13.15 -6.26 -17.34
N MET A 256 13.02 -5.85 -18.61
CA MET A 256 12.33 -6.67 -19.62
C MET A 256 13.07 -7.98 -19.88
N VAL A 257 14.39 -7.96 -19.96
CA VAL A 257 15.21 -9.18 -20.07
C VAL A 257 15.07 -10.05 -18.81
N SER A 258 15.10 -9.44 -17.63
CA SER A 258 14.89 -10.14 -16.36
C SER A 258 13.53 -10.81 -16.29
N ALA A 259 12.47 -10.07 -16.61
CA ALA A 259 11.10 -10.56 -16.65
C ALA A 259 10.93 -11.69 -17.67
N ALA A 260 11.49 -11.55 -18.88
CA ALA A 260 11.39 -12.57 -19.95
C ALA A 260 12.10 -13.88 -19.58
N LYS A 261 13.21 -13.81 -18.84
CA LYS A 261 13.94 -15.01 -18.38
C LYS A 261 13.32 -15.66 -17.14
N GLY A 262 12.29 -15.05 -16.51
CA GLY A 262 11.66 -15.58 -15.30
C GLY A 262 12.61 -15.59 -14.09
N VAL A 263 13.48 -14.58 -13.96
CA VAL A 263 14.50 -14.51 -12.90
C VAL A 263 13.91 -13.95 -11.60
N ASP A 264 12.75 -14.47 -11.15
CA ASP A 264 12.09 -14.05 -9.91
C ASP A 264 13.01 -14.12 -8.68
N LYS A 265 13.92 -15.11 -8.65
CA LYS A 265 14.92 -15.23 -7.59
C LYS A 265 15.95 -14.10 -7.62
N GLY A 266 16.35 -13.63 -8.81
CA GLY A 266 17.31 -12.54 -8.99
C GLY A 266 16.76 -11.21 -8.48
N ILE A 267 15.51 -10.90 -8.81
CA ILE A 267 14.83 -9.66 -8.36
C ILE A 267 14.70 -9.65 -6.82
N LYS A 268 14.34 -10.80 -6.22
CA LYS A 268 14.28 -10.92 -4.75
C LYS A 268 15.65 -10.68 -4.10
N ILE A 269 16.73 -11.18 -4.69
CA ILE A 269 18.09 -10.96 -4.19
C ILE A 269 18.45 -9.47 -4.29
N LEU A 270 18.21 -8.84 -5.44
CA LEU A 270 18.44 -7.40 -5.66
C LEU A 270 17.65 -6.55 -4.66
N SER A 271 16.38 -6.86 -4.42
CA SER A 271 15.55 -6.17 -3.44
C SER A 271 16.10 -6.28 -2.02
N ASN A 272 16.60 -7.47 -1.62
CA ASN A 272 17.22 -7.65 -0.31
C ASN A 272 18.55 -6.89 -0.18
N ILE A 273 19.40 -6.91 -1.22
CA ILE A 273 20.63 -6.13 -1.27
C ILE A 273 20.31 -4.66 -1.10
N ASN A 274 19.28 -4.17 -1.80
CA ASN A 274 18.89 -2.77 -1.76
C ASN A 274 18.48 -2.32 -0.35
N LEU A 275 17.72 -3.13 0.38
CA LEU A 275 17.36 -2.84 1.76
C LEU A 275 18.58 -2.79 2.68
N VAL A 276 19.54 -3.70 2.49
CA VAL A 276 20.79 -3.70 3.25
C VAL A 276 21.61 -2.43 2.94
N VAL A 277 21.75 -2.07 1.68
CA VAL A 277 22.49 -0.85 1.28
C VAL A 277 21.81 0.40 1.83
N ALA A 278 20.48 0.51 1.73
CA ALA A 278 19.72 1.63 2.30
C ALA A 278 19.91 1.73 3.83
N GLY A 279 19.85 0.59 4.54
CA GLY A 279 20.08 0.52 5.97
C GLY A 279 21.52 0.89 6.36
N LEU A 280 22.51 0.41 5.61
CA LEU A 280 23.91 0.78 5.83
C LEU A 280 24.16 2.26 5.60
N LEU A 281 23.59 2.85 4.55
CA LEU A 281 23.70 4.27 4.26
C LEU A 281 23.04 5.11 5.37
N LEU A 282 21.87 4.71 5.86
CA LEU A 282 21.20 5.35 6.99
C LEU A 282 22.06 5.31 8.26
N ILE A 283 22.59 4.14 8.62
CA ILE A 283 23.46 3.97 9.80
C ILE A 283 24.75 4.78 9.64
N PHE A 284 25.34 4.79 8.45
CA PHE A 284 26.53 5.58 8.15
C PHE A 284 26.28 7.06 8.42
N VAL A 285 25.18 7.64 7.90
CA VAL A 285 24.88 9.07 8.11
C VAL A 285 24.57 9.35 9.58
N ILE A 286 23.94 8.47 10.33
CA ILE A 286 23.72 8.63 11.78
C ILE A 286 25.04 8.67 12.54
N ILE A 287 26.03 7.83 12.18
CA ILE A 287 27.29 7.72 12.93
C ILE A 287 28.27 8.84 12.54
N VAL A 288 28.36 9.15 11.24
CA VAL A 288 29.38 10.06 10.68
C VAL A 288 28.87 11.50 10.60
N GLY A 289 27.56 11.68 10.45
CA GLY A 289 26.91 12.99 10.44
C GLY A 289 26.80 13.62 11.84
N PRO A 290 26.04 14.70 11.97
CA PRO A 290 25.84 15.41 13.25
C PRO A 290 24.87 14.63 14.16
N THR A 291 25.32 13.51 14.74
CA THR A 291 24.50 12.54 15.50
C THR A 291 23.62 13.18 16.56
N LEU A 292 24.16 14.13 17.34
CA LEU A 292 23.36 14.81 18.38
C LEU A 292 22.24 15.65 17.75
N PHE A 293 22.54 16.42 16.73
CA PHE A 293 21.55 17.21 16.00
C PHE A 293 20.47 16.32 15.36
N ILE A 294 20.86 15.16 14.80
CA ILE A 294 19.90 14.17 14.27
C ILE A 294 18.95 13.69 15.37
N ALA A 295 19.47 13.37 16.57
CA ALA A 295 18.65 12.91 17.69
C ALA A 295 17.70 14.01 18.20
N GLU A 296 18.18 15.25 18.32
CA GLU A 296 17.36 16.41 18.73
C GLU A 296 16.29 16.73 17.67
N SER A 297 16.66 16.68 16.38
CA SER A 297 15.74 16.86 15.26
C SER A 297 14.67 15.76 15.21
N PHE A 298 15.03 14.51 15.53
CA PHE A 298 14.06 13.42 15.61
C PHE A 298 12.99 13.69 16.67
N VAL A 299 13.40 14.07 17.90
CA VAL A 299 12.46 14.36 18.99
C VAL A 299 11.57 15.56 18.64
N THR A 300 12.18 16.63 18.13
CA THR A 300 11.48 17.88 17.77
C THR A 300 10.49 17.65 16.63
N THR A 301 10.91 16.95 15.57
CA THR A 301 10.07 16.67 14.41
C THR A 301 8.93 15.74 14.76
N LEU A 302 9.19 14.68 15.54
CA LEU A 302 8.15 13.76 16.00
C LEU A 302 7.10 14.47 16.84
N GLY A 303 7.53 15.26 17.83
CA GLY A 303 6.63 16.06 18.67
C GLY A 303 5.83 17.07 17.88
N GLY A 304 6.51 17.82 17.00
CA GLY A 304 5.89 18.79 16.10
C GLY A 304 4.90 18.15 15.11
N TYR A 305 5.21 16.99 14.58
CA TYR A 305 4.30 16.25 13.69
C TYR A 305 3.04 15.78 14.43
N ILE A 306 3.18 15.09 15.56
CA ILE A 306 2.04 14.60 16.35
C ILE A 306 1.11 15.74 16.77
N THR A 307 1.69 16.88 17.20
CA THR A 307 0.90 18.02 17.65
C THR A 307 0.16 18.71 16.51
N ASN A 308 0.74 18.77 15.30
CA ASN A 308 0.20 19.57 14.20
C ASN A 308 -0.48 18.74 13.10
N VAL A 309 -0.44 17.40 13.13
CA VAL A 309 -0.94 16.57 12.04
C VAL A 309 -2.39 16.86 11.66
N VAL A 310 -3.27 17.11 12.62
CA VAL A 310 -4.68 17.43 12.38
C VAL A 310 -4.83 18.79 11.71
N SER A 311 -4.14 19.80 12.22
CA SER A 311 -4.14 21.14 11.64
C SER A 311 -3.60 21.10 10.21
N MET A 312 -2.44 20.50 9.98
CA MET A 312 -1.84 20.36 8.64
C MET A 312 -2.77 19.63 7.66
N SER A 313 -3.52 18.61 8.13
CA SER A 313 -4.46 17.84 7.28
C SER A 313 -5.68 18.64 6.82
N LEU A 314 -6.06 19.68 7.54
CA LEU A 314 -7.27 20.48 7.29
C LEU A 314 -6.98 21.94 6.98
N THR A 315 -5.70 22.31 6.76
CA THR A 315 -5.32 23.66 6.41
C THR A 315 -5.46 23.90 4.91
N MET A 316 -6.25 24.92 4.58
CA MET A 316 -6.38 25.50 3.24
C MET A 316 -6.08 27.00 3.32
N THR A 317 -5.93 27.64 2.15
CA THR A 317 -5.50 29.05 2.04
C THR A 317 -6.50 29.92 1.32
N PRO A 318 -7.77 30.02 1.81
CA PRO A 318 -8.81 30.76 1.10
C PRO A 318 -8.58 32.28 1.03
N PHE A 319 -7.68 32.81 1.86
CA PHE A 319 -7.39 34.24 1.96
C PHE A 319 -6.03 34.65 1.39
N THR A 320 -5.23 33.68 0.96
CA THR A 320 -3.88 33.89 0.40
C THR A 320 -3.66 32.97 -0.80
N ASP A 321 -2.54 33.12 -1.49
CA ASP A 321 -2.17 32.23 -2.59
C ASP A 321 -2.04 30.77 -2.12
N SER A 322 -2.59 29.85 -2.91
CA SER A 322 -2.54 28.40 -2.66
C SER A 322 -1.45 27.69 -3.47
N ALA A 323 -0.59 28.41 -4.17
CA ALA A 323 0.41 27.83 -5.09
C ALA A 323 1.32 26.85 -4.36
N TRP A 324 1.88 27.22 -3.20
CA TRP A 324 2.73 26.34 -2.42
C TRP A 324 2.03 25.04 -2.02
N LEU A 325 0.80 25.12 -1.55
CA LEU A 325 0.01 23.94 -1.15
C LEU A 325 -0.26 23.02 -2.36
N GLY A 326 -0.52 23.64 -3.52
CA GLY A 326 -0.80 22.93 -4.77
C GLY A 326 0.40 22.15 -5.30
N THR A 327 1.54 22.79 -5.40
CA THR A 327 2.77 22.21 -5.97
C THR A 327 3.49 21.26 -5.00
N ASN A 328 3.27 21.42 -3.70
CA ASN A 328 3.90 20.61 -2.67
C ASN A 328 2.90 19.58 -2.10
N THR A 329 2.10 19.92 -1.12
CA THR A 329 1.26 18.94 -0.41
C THR A 329 0.27 18.20 -1.32
N ILE A 330 -0.45 18.90 -2.20
CA ILE A 330 -1.43 18.28 -3.09
C ILE A 330 -0.75 17.33 -4.09
N PHE A 331 0.44 17.68 -4.57
CA PHE A 331 1.24 16.79 -5.40
C PHE A 331 1.52 15.45 -4.69
N PHE A 332 2.01 15.47 -3.46
CA PHE A 332 2.28 14.22 -2.72
C PHE A 332 1.01 13.40 -2.53
N TRP A 333 -0.11 14.03 -2.20
CA TRP A 333 -1.39 13.31 -2.08
C TRP A 333 -1.81 12.68 -3.40
N ALA A 334 -1.72 13.42 -4.48
CA ALA A 334 -2.08 12.95 -5.80
C ALA A 334 -1.18 11.80 -6.26
N TRP A 335 0.12 11.92 -6.08
CA TRP A 335 1.07 10.88 -6.45
C TRP A 335 0.82 9.59 -5.64
N HIS A 336 0.62 9.69 -4.33
CA HIS A 336 0.29 8.52 -3.51
C HIS A 336 -1.08 7.91 -3.87
N ILE A 337 -2.08 8.72 -4.20
CA ILE A 337 -3.39 8.25 -4.68
C ILE A 337 -3.23 7.51 -6.02
N ALA A 338 -2.47 8.06 -6.96
CA ALA A 338 -2.17 7.38 -8.23
C ALA A 338 -1.41 6.06 -8.03
N TRP A 339 -0.56 5.99 -7.02
CA TRP A 339 0.21 4.79 -6.64
C TRP A 339 -0.60 3.77 -5.81
N ALA A 340 -1.73 4.19 -5.26
CA ALA A 340 -2.50 3.37 -4.32
C ALA A 340 -3.01 2.04 -4.89
N PRO A 341 -3.43 1.88 -6.16
CA PRO A 341 -3.81 0.58 -6.70
C PRO A 341 -2.63 -0.41 -6.69
N PHE A 342 -1.43 0.06 -7.05
CA PHE A 342 -0.21 -0.74 -7.05
C PHE A 342 0.17 -1.19 -5.64
N MET A 343 0.34 -0.24 -4.73
CA MET A 343 0.72 -0.51 -3.34
C MET A 343 -0.35 -1.29 -2.60
N GLY A 344 -1.62 -0.96 -2.84
CA GLY A 344 -2.74 -1.66 -2.23
C GLY A 344 -2.81 -3.14 -2.61
N LEU A 345 -2.57 -3.50 -3.87
CA LEU A 345 -2.49 -4.90 -4.30
C LEU A 345 -1.34 -5.64 -3.61
N PHE A 346 -0.18 -5.01 -3.52
CA PHE A 346 0.98 -5.59 -2.84
C PHE A 346 0.70 -5.82 -1.35
N ILE A 347 0.24 -4.78 -0.63
CA ILE A 347 -0.04 -4.87 0.80
C ILE A 347 -1.17 -5.88 1.08
N ALA A 348 -2.21 -5.91 0.23
CA ALA A 348 -3.27 -6.90 0.32
C ALA A 348 -2.71 -8.33 0.27
N ARG A 349 -1.85 -8.61 -0.72
CA ARG A 349 -1.29 -9.94 -0.96
C ARG A 349 -0.49 -10.48 0.23
N ILE A 350 0.30 -9.65 0.87
CA ILE A 350 1.13 -10.06 2.01
C ILE A 350 0.38 -10.11 3.35
N SER A 351 -0.86 -9.61 3.40
CA SER A 351 -1.61 -9.43 4.66
C SER A 351 -2.71 -10.47 4.91
N ARG A 352 -2.74 -11.54 4.12
CA ARG A 352 -3.72 -12.62 4.26
C ARG A 352 -3.72 -13.20 5.67
N GLY A 353 -4.91 -13.38 6.28
CA GLY A 353 -5.11 -13.96 7.60
C GLY A 353 -4.85 -13.00 8.78
N ARG A 354 -4.34 -11.78 8.55
CA ARG A 354 -4.19 -10.75 9.57
C ARG A 354 -5.55 -10.22 10.00
N THR A 355 -5.65 -9.73 11.23
CA THR A 355 -6.82 -8.93 11.62
C THR A 355 -6.72 -7.53 11.01
N ILE A 356 -7.86 -6.87 10.84
CA ILE A 356 -7.90 -5.48 10.35
C ILE A 356 -7.06 -4.57 11.23
N ARG A 357 -7.10 -4.76 12.56
CA ARG A 357 -6.30 -3.97 13.51
C ARG A 357 -4.79 -4.20 13.35
N GLU A 358 -4.34 -5.45 13.23
CA GLU A 358 -2.93 -5.77 12.95
C GLU A 358 -2.48 -5.17 11.64
N PHE A 359 -3.31 -5.27 10.59
CA PHE A 359 -3.05 -4.67 9.29
C PHE A 359 -2.84 -3.17 9.41
N MET A 360 -3.80 -2.46 10.05
CA MET A 360 -3.73 -1.02 10.19
C MET A 360 -2.54 -0.56 11.03
N ALA A 361 -2.32 -1.21 12.17
CA ALA A 361 -1.19 -0.87 13.04
C ALA A 361 0.15 -1.04 12.32
N GLY A 362 0.35 -2.17 11.63
CA GLY A 362 1.60 -2.42 10.92
C GLY A 362 1.81 -1.50 9.72
N VAL A 363 0.77 -1.30 8.90
CA VAL A 363 0.89 -0.47 7.68
C VAL A 363 1.00 1.01 7.99
N LEU A 364 0.36 1.52 9.06
CA LEU A 364 0.46 2.94 9.41
C LEU A 364 1.69 3.26 10.25
N VAL A 365 1.91 2.52 11.35
CA VAL A 365 2.89 2.92 12.37
C VAL A 365 4.32 2.66 11.91
N VAL A 366 4.57 1.47 11.34
CA VAL A 366 5.94 1.05 11.02
C VAL A 366 6.60 1.96 9.98
N PRO A 367 5.98 2.22 8.82
CA PRO A 367 6.58 3.10 7.84
C PRO A 367 6.60 4.57 8.28
N SER A 368 5.65 5.00 9.11
CA SER A 368 5.63 6.37 9.64
C SER A 368 6.82 6.64 10.56
N ILE A 369 7.17 5.69 11.42
CA ILE A 369 8.38 5.81 12.26
C ILE A 369 9.63 5.85 11.38
N LEU A 370 9.67 4.98 10.34
CA LEU A 370 10.78 4.99 9.40
C LEU A 370 10.92 6.35 8.68
N ALA A 371 9.80 6.96 8.28
CA ALA A 371 9.81 8.28 7.66
C ALA A 371 10.44 9.33 8.60
N VAL A 372 10.03 9.36 9.88
CA VAL A 372 10.64 10.29 10.85
C VAL A 372 12.15 10.07 10.95
N ILE A 373 12.61 8.80 11.11
CA ILE A 373 14.04 8.48 11.21
C ILE A 373 14.78 8.90 9.93
N TRP A 374 14.22 8.58 8.77
CA TRP A 374 14.86 8.86 7.48
C TRP A 374 15.02 10.35 7.22
N PHE A 375 13.93 11.12 7.32
CA PHE A 375 13.95 12.54 7.02
C PHE A 375 14.76 13.35 8.04
N THR A 376 14.74 12.99 9.32
CA THR A 376 15.57 13.66 10.33
C THR A 376 17.05 13.28 10.19
N THR A 377 17.36 12.09 9.69
CA THR A 377 18.76 11.71 9.44
C THR A 377 19.31 12.42 8.20
N PHE A 378 18.68 12.23 7.04
CA PHE A 378 19.20 12.76 5.79
C PHE A 378 18.92 14.27 5.64
N GLY A 379 17.66 14.66 5.78
CA GLY A 379 17.25 16.07 5.69
C GLY A 379 17.79 16.90 6.84
N GLY A 380 17.79 16.35 8.08
CA GLY A 380 18.41 17.02 9.22
C GLY A 380 19.90 17.25 9.05
N THR A 381 20.65 16.27 8.51
CA THR A 381 22.06 16.44 8.20
C THR A 381 22.29 17.54 7.17
N ALA A 382 21.50 17.55 6.08
CA ALA A 382 21.60 18.59 5.05
C ALA A 382 21.31 20.00 5.60
N LEU A 383 20.24 20.15 6.39
CA LEU A 383 19.90 21.42 7.04
C LEU A 383 20.99 21.86 8.02
N ASN A 384 21.61 20.93 8.76
CA ASN A 384 22.70 21.26 9.66
C ASN A 384 23.92 21.81 8.90
N LEU A 385 24.30 21.16 7.77
CA LEU A 385 25.41 21.61 6.93
C LEU A 385 25.14 22.99 6.31
N GLU A 386 23.91 23.21 5.83
CA GLU A 386 23.46 24.49 5.27
C GLU A 386 23.50 25.62 6.31
N ILE A 387 22.84 25.41 7.46
CA ILE A 387 22.75 26.41 8.54
C ILE A 387 24.11 26.73 9.15
N ALA A 388 25.00 25.72 9.24
CA ALA A 388 26.39 25.93 9.69
C ALA A 388 27.26 26.68 8.67
N GLY A 389 26.75 26.93 7.45
CA GLY A 389 27.52 27.54 6.35
C GLY A 389 28.65 26.66 5.84
N THR A 390 28.58 25.35 6.08
CA THR A 390 29.60 24.38 5.63
C THR A 390 29.50 24.11 4.14
N ALA A 391 28.25 24.03 3.62
CA ALA A 391 27.98 23.78 2.20
C ALA A 391 26.73 24.53 1.75
N PRO A 392 26.70 25.11 0.54
CA PRO A 392 25.53 25.79 -0.04
C PRO A 392 24.58 24.77 -0.67
N ILE A 393 24.01 23.86 0.15
CA ILE A 393 23.12 22.79 -0.33
C ILE A 393 21.83 23.40 -0.87
N ALA A 394 21.35 24.47 -0.24
CA ALA A 394 20.15 25.18 -0.62
C ALA A 394 20.21 25.74 -2.05
N ASP A 395 21.31 26.38 -2.43
CA ASP A 395 21.52 26.93 -3.77
C ASP A 395 21.54 25.82 -4.82
N LEU A 396 22.25 24.72 -4.53
CA LEU A 396 22.28 23.55 -5.43
C LEU A 396 20.91 22.91 -5.63
N VAL A 397 20.10 22.83 -4.56
CA VAL A 397 18.76 22.24 -4.61
C VAL A 397 17.78 23.14 -5.39
N MET A 398 17.95 24.46 -5.30
CA MET A 398 17.15 25.42 -6.08
C MET A 398 17.43 25.34 -7.58
N GLU A 399 18.67 25.06 -7.97
CA GLU A 399 19.02 24.88 -9.37
C GLU A 399 18.64 23.49 -9.89
N ASN A 400 18.95 22.44 -9.11
CA ASN A 400 18.76 21.04 -9.48
C ASN A 400 18.41 20.20 -8.26
N VAL A 401 17.11 20.01 -8.04
CA VAL A 401 16.58 19.32 -6.85
C VAL A 401 17.09 17.88 -6.69
N GLU A 402 17.40 17.21 -7.80
CA GLU A 402 17.94 15.85 -7.84
C GLU A 402 19.36 15.71 -7.29
N LEU A 403 20.09 16.83 -7.14
CA LEU A 403 21.43 16.84 -6.57
C LEU A 403 21.44 16.83 -5.03
N ALA A 404 20.32 17.09 -4.38
CA ALA A 404 20.22 17.29 -2.94
C ALA A 404 20.93 16.21 -2.11
N LEU A 405 20.65 14.94 -2.39
CA LEU A 405 21.26 13.80 -1.68
C LEU A 405 22.78 13.75 -1.90
N PHE A 406 23.21 13.96 -3.14
CA PHE A 406 24.61 13.86 -3.53
C PHE A 406 25.44 15.01 -2.96
N ALA A 407 24.89 16.21 -2.94
CA ALA A 407 25.49 17.38 -2.29
C ALA A 407 25.72 17.13 -0.79
N MET A 408 24.69 16.64 -0.08
CA MET A 408 24.81 16.31 1.34
C MET A 408 25.85 15.21 1.59
N LEU A 409 25.83 14.12 0.82
CA LEU A 409 26.81 13.02 0.94
C LEU A 409 28.23 13.48 0.53
N GLY A 410 28.33 14.48 -0.34
CA GLY A 410 29.58 15.08 -0.77
C GLY A 410 30.39 15.70 0.36
N GLU A 411 29.70 16.22 1.38
CA GLU A 411 30.29 16.85 2.56
C GLU A 411 30.68 15.85 3.66
N LEU A 412 30.29 14.58 3.51
CA LEU A 412 30.59 13.55 4.49
C LEU A 412 31.85 12.75 4.07
N PRO A 413 32.58 12.13 5.02
CA PRO A 413 33.68 11.23 4.69
C PRO A 413 33.26 10.13 3.73
N LEU A 414 34.21 9.64 2.90
CA LEU A 414 33.96 8.61 1.90
C LEU A 414 32.96 9.02 0.79
N SER A 415 32.83 10.31 0.51
CA SER A 415 31.84 10.88 -0.39
C SER A 415 31.74 10.17 -1.75
N MET A 416 32.87 9.81 -2.37
CA MET A 416 32.87 9.09 -3.66
C MET A 416 32.19 7.71 -3.55
N ILE A 417 32.44 7.00 -2.45
CA ILE A 417 31.84 5.67 -2.20
C ILE A 417 30.35 5.80 -1.89
N THR A 418 29.97 6.71 -1.01
CA THR A 418 28.58 6.88 -0.59
C THR A 418 27.71 7.41 -1.72
N ASN A 419 28.20 8.34 -2.53
CA ASN A 419 27.51 8.81 -3.72
C ASN A 419 27.36 7.70 -4.77
N GLY A 420 28.42 6.90 -5.02
CA GLY A 420 28.33 5.74 -5.89
C GLY A 420 27.33 4.69 -5.41
N LEU A 421 27.30 4.41 -4.09
CA LEU A 421 26.32 3.52 -3.48
C LEU A 421 24.89 4.09 -3.57
N ALA A 422 24.70 5.39 -3.44
CA ALA A 422 23.41 6.04 -3.62
C ALA A 422 22.88 5.89 -5.05
N VAL A 423 23.72 6.12 -6.07
CA VAL A 423 23.36 5.88 -7.48
C VAL A 423 22.96 4.41 -7.70
N LEU A 424 23.75 3.47 -7.19
CA LEU A 424 23.46 2.04 -7.29
C LEU A 424 22.15 1.67 -6.58
N LEU A 425 21.91 2.21 -5.39
CA LEU A 425 20.67 2.03 -4.63
C LEU A 425 19.45 2.46 -5.45
N ILE A 426 19.49 3.65 -6.04
CA ILE A 426 18.39 4.19 -6.84
C ILE A 426 18.19 3.35 -8.10
N LEU A 427 19.25 2.92 -8.76
CA LEU A 427 19.20 2.06 -9.95
C LEU A 427 18.53 0.72 -9.64
N ILE A 428 18.87 0.07 -8.53
CA ILE A 428 18.25 -1.18 -8.11
C ILE A 428 16.79 -0.97 -7.75
N PHE A 429 16.42 0.11 -7.03
CA PHE A 429 15.04 0.46 -6.77
C PHE A 429 14.26 0.67 -8.06
N PHE A 430 14.83 1.35 -9.04
CA PHE A 430 14.19 1.59 -10.33
C PHE A 430 13.89 0.26 -11.04
N ILE A 431 14.87 -0.65 -11.17
CA ILE A 431 14.69 -1.95 -11.84
C ILE A 431 13.61 -2.79 -11.13
N THR A 432 13.66 -2.88 -9.80
CA THR A 432 12.72 -3.70 -9.02
C THR A 432 11.31 -3.13 -9.01
N SER A 433 11.16 -1.80 -9.00
CA SER A 433 9.89 -1.11 -9.13
C SER A 433 9.29 -1.28 -10.52
N ALA A 434 10.12 -1.22 -11.58
CA ALA A 434 9.69 -1.42 -12.95
C ALA A 434 9.11 -2.82 -13.19
N ASP A 435 9.78 -3.87 -12.71
CA ASP A 435 9.27 -5.24 -12.80
C ASP A 435 7.95 -5.42 -12.04
N SER A 436 7.90 -4.95 -10.79
CA SER A 436 6.72 -5.03 -9.96
C SER A 436 5.53 -4.27 -10.56
N ALA A 437 5.75 -3.08 -11.12
CA ALA A 437 4.70 -2.27 -11.74
C ALA A 437 4.15 -2.91 -13.02
N SER A 438 5.03 -3.44 -13.87
CA SER A 438 4.62 -4.15 -15.09
C SER A 438 3.79 -5.40 -14.77
N TYR A 439 4.15 -6.12 -13.70
CA TYR A 439 3.38 -7.25 -13.20
C TYR A 439 1.98 -6.81 -12.70
N VAL A 440 1.90 -5.76 -11.88
CA VAL A 440 0.63 -5.29 -11.30
C VAL A 440 -0.31 -4.79 -12.39
N LEU A 441 0.15 -3.92 -13.30
CA LEU A 441 -0.64 -3.46 -14.44
C LEU A 441 -1.07 -4.62 -15.34
N GLY A 442 -0.17 -5.59 -15.53
CA GLY A 442 -0.49 -6.84 -16.22
C GLY A 442 -1.62 -7.61 -15.52
N ALA A 443 -1.59 -7.74 -14.21
CA ALA A 443 -2.63 -8.40 -13.42
C ALA A 443 -3.96 -7.65 -13.48
N MET A 444 -3.96 -6.33 -13.28
CA MET A 444 -5.15 -5.48 -13.33
C MET A 444 -5.84 -5.57 -14.69
N THR A 445 -5.09 -5.58 -15.78
CA THR A 445 -5.62 -5.64 -17.15
C THR A 445 -5.90 -7.05 -17.66
N SER A 446 -5.50 -8.07 -16.89
CA SER A 446 -5.78 -9.50 -17.18
C SER A 446 -6.86 -10.08 -16.24
N GLY A 447 -7.81 -9.28 -15.80
CA GLY A 447 -8.93 -9.72 -14.95
C GLY A 447 -8.54 -10.15 -13.54
N GLY A 448 -7.48 -9.58 -12.97
CA GLY A 448 -6.96 -9.91 -11.65
C GLY A 448 -6.13 -11.20 -11.63
N SER A 449 -5.61 -11.64 -12.78
CA SER A 449 -4.77 -12.83 -12.88
C SER A 449 -3.47 -12.67 -12.10
N LEU A 450 -3.16 -13.65 -11.24
CA LEU A 450 -1.87 -13.69 -10.54
C LEU A 450 -0.69 -14.06 -11.44
N ASN A 451 -0.96 -14.53 -12.67
CA ASN A 451 0.06 -14.86 -13.68
C ASN A 451 -0.30 -14.20 -15.02
N PRO A 452 -0.13 -12.87 -15.15
CA PRO A 452 -0.37 -12.18 -16.41
C PRO A 452 0.62 -12.67 -17.47
N LYS A 453 0.17 -12.67 -18.74
CA LYS A 453 1.03 -13.08 -19.86
C LYS A 453 2.26 -12.17 -19.95
N MET A 454 3.40 -12.76 -20.32
CA MET A 454 4.66 -12.01 -20.47
C MET A 454 4.50 -10.83 -21.44
N SER A 455 3.84 -11.03 -22.57
CA SER A 455 3.57 -9.95 -23.55
C SER A 455 2.80 -8.78 -22.96
N VAL A 456 1.90 -9.01 -21.99
CA VAL A 456 1.16 -7.93 -21.31
C VAL A 456 2.06 -7.17 -20.33
N LYS A 457 2.93 -7.89 -19.60
CA LYS A 457 3.92 -7.24 -18.72
C LYS A 457 4.88 -6.36 -19.53
N LEU A 458 5.43 -6.89 -20.62
CA LEU A 458 6.34 -6.15 -21.50
C LEU A 458 5.66 -4.93 -22.13
N LEU A 459 4.41 -5.05 -22.56
CA LEU A 459 3.62 -3.93 -23.06
C LEU A 459 3.51 -2.82 -22.03
N TRP A 460 3.14 -3.14 -20.78
CA TRP A 460 3.02 -2.15 -19.72
C TRP A 460 4.37 -1.55 -19.34
N GLY A 461 5.43 -2.34 -19.29
CA GLY A 461 6.78 -1.83 -19.06
C GLY A 461 7.19 -0.79 -20.10
N PHE A 462 6.93 -1.07 -21.38
CA PHE A 462 7.20 -0.14 -22.47
C PHE A 462 6.33 1.14 -22.38
N LEU A 463 5.04 1.00 -22.09
CA LEU A 463 4.13 2.15 -21.97
C LEU A 463 4.47 3.05 -20.77
N ILE A 464 4.86 2.49 -19.62
CA ILE A 464 5.32 3.27 -18.47
C ILE A 464 6.58 4.05 -18.83
N ALA A 465 7.56 3.38 -19.44
CA ALA A 465 8.81 4.01 -19.86
C ALA A 465 8.56 5.13 -20.88
N GLY A 466 7.69 4.89 -21.87
CA GLY A 466 7.26 5.91 -22.83
C GLY A 466 6.56 7.10 -22.16
N THR A 467 5.66 6.82 -21.20
CA THR A 467 4.98 7.89 -20.44
C THR A 467 5.97 8.72 -19.63
N ALA A 468 6.91 8.10 -18.93
CA ALA A 468 7.95 8.81 -18.18
C ALA A 468 8.83 9.67 -19.11
N SER A 469 9.23 9.10 -20.24
CA SER A 469 10.08 9.81 -21.21
C SER A 469 9.41 11.03 -21.80
N VAL A 470 8.13 10.95 -22.21
CA VAL A 470 7.44 12.11 -22.77
C VAL A 470 7.13 13.19 -21.73
N LEU A 471 6.91 12.81 -20.47
CA LEU A 471 6.77 13.77 -19.38
C LEU A 471 8.09 14.49 -19.08
N LEU A 472 9.23 13.80 -19.13
CA LEU A 472 10.55 14.44 -18.98
C LEU A 472 10.89 15.36 -20.15
N LEU A 473 10.40 15.08 -21.35
CA LEU A 473 10.54 15.93 -22.54
C LEU A 473 9.63 17.16 -22.52
N SER A 474 8.57 17.13 -21.71
CA SER A 474 7.59 18.22 -21.61
C SER A 474 7.98 19.16 -20.48
N GLY A 475 8.08 20.46 -20.76
CA GLY A 475 8.39 21.50 -19.76
C GLY A 475 9.88 21.64 -19.42
N ASP A 476 10.18 22.69 -18.68
CA ASP A 476 11.56 23.03 -18.27
C ASP A 476 11.96 22.19 -17.05
N GLY A 477 12.75 21.12 -17.28
CA GLY A 477 13.34 20.31 -16.23
C GLY A 477 12.60 19.04 -15.82
N GLY A 478 11.48 18.69 -16.46
CA GLY A 478 10.82 17.38 -16.32
C GLY A 478 10.05 17.12 -15.04
N LEU A 479 10.47 17.64 -13.87
CA LEU A 479 9.81 17.39 -12.57
C LEU A 479 8.38 17.94 -12.55
N GLY A 480 8.18 19.18 -13.01
CA GLY A 480 6.86 19.82 -13.04
C GLY A 480 5.83 19.06 -13.88
N ALA A 481 6.22 18.51 -15.02
CA ALA A 481 5.33 17.70 -15.86
C ALA A 481 4.94 16.37 -15.19
N LEU A 482 5.88 15.72 -14.48
CA LEU A 482 5.61 14.50 -13.70
C LEU A 482 4.62 14.77 -12.55
N GLN A 483 4.80 15.88 -11.85
CA GLN A 483 3.90 16.33 -10.78
C GLN A 483 2.51 16.61 -11.30
N THR A 484 2.42 17.40 -12.38
CA THR A 484 1.17 17.76 -13.05
C THR A 484 0.38 16.54 -13.51
N ALA A 485 1.03 15.60 -14.20
CA ALA A 485 0.38 14.37 -14.66
C ALA A 485 -0.19 13.55 -13.49
N SER A 486 0.54 13.46 -12.38
CA SER A 486 0.08 12.78 -11.18
C SER A 486 -1.16 13.43 -10.58
N ILE A 487 -1.19 14.77 -10.48
CA ILE A 487 -2.33 15.51 -9.93
C ILE A 487 -3.57 15.29 -10.81
N ILE A 488 -3.45 15.38 -12.12
CA ILE A 488 -4.58 15.20 -13.04
C ILE A 488 -5.13 13.77 -12.97
N ALA A 489 -4.25 12.77 -13.00
CA ALA A 489 -4.66 11.36 -13.04
C ALA A 489 -5.26 10.86 -11.73
N ALA A 490 -4.87 11.44 -10.60
CA ALA A 490 -5.30 11.00 -9.28
C ALA A 490 -6.73 11.37 -8.92
N LEU A 491 -7.28 12.48 -9.44
CA LEU A 491 -8.60 12.97 -9.04
C LEU A 491 -9.73 11.95 -9.24
N PRO A 492 -9.88 11.33 -10.42
CA PRO A 492 -10.92 10.33 -10.61
C PRO A 492 -10.75 9.13 -9.67
N PHE A 493 -9.50 8.76 -9.40
CA PHE A 493 -9.23 7.64 -8.51
C PHE A 493 -9.47 7.98 -7.03
N ALA A 494 -9.25 9.21 -6.59
CA ALA A 494 -9.62 9.69 -5.26
C ALA A 494 -11.13 9.53 -5.00
N VAL A 495 -11.97 9.86 -5.98
CA VAL A 495 -13.43 9.63 -5.91
C VAL A 495 -13.74 8.13 -5.77
N ILE A 496 -13.08 7.29 -6.58
CA ILE A 496 -13.21 5.83 -6.47
C ILE A 496 -12.85 5.35 -5.06
N MET A 497 -11.77 5.86 -4.46
CA MET A 497 -11.34 5.47 -3.11
C MET A 497 -12.34 5.85 -2.02
N ILE A 498 -12.99 7.03 -2.11
CA ILE A 498 -14.06 7.42 -1.19
C ILE A 498 -15.23 6.42 -1.31
N LEU A 499 -15.63 6.09 -2.52
CA LEU A 499 -16.68 5.11 -2.75
C LEU A 499 -16.29 3.69 -2.29
N MET A 500 -15.00 3.33 -2.36
CA MET A 500 -14.47 2.08 -1.78
C MET A 500 -14.65 2.03 -0.26
N ILE A 501 -14.46 3.15 0.44
CA ILE A 501 -14.72 3.23 1.88
C ILE A 501 -16.18 2.89 2.19
N PHE A 502 -17.14 3.48 1.48
CA PHE A 502 -18.56 3.16 1.66
C PHE A 502 -18.86 1.69 1.40
N SER A 503 -18.31 1.15 0.31
CA SER A 503 -18.48 -0.27 0.00
C SER A 503 -17.90 -1.18 1.07
N MET A 504 -16.73 -0.84 1.58
CA MET A 504 -16.06 -1.59 2.63
C MET A 504 -16.88 -1.59 3.93
N LEU A 505 -17.43 -0.44 4.34
CA LEU A 505 -18.29 -0.33 5.52
C LEU A 505 -19.53 -1.22 5.39
N VAL A 506 -20.17 -1.25 4.21
CA VAL A 506 -21.32 -2.13 3.94
C VAL A 506 -20.93 -3.60 4.06
N MET A 507 -19.77 -4.00 3.50
CA MET A 507 -19.29 -5.39 3.58
C MET A 507 -19.00 -5.83 5.00
N ILE A 508 -18.21 -5.02 5.72
CA ILE A 508 -17.79 -5.33 7.09
C ILE A 508 -19.00 -5.37 8.03
N GLY A 509 -19.91 -4.41 7.92
CA GLY A 509 -21.09 -4.33 8.76
C GLY A 509 -21.96 -5.59 8.64
N LYS A 510 -22.23 -6.03 7.40
CA LYS A 510 -22.99 -7.27 7.16
C LYS A 510 -22.28 -8.50 7.73
N ASP A 511 -21.00 -8.64 7.50
CA ASP A 511 -20.24 -9.81 7.97
C ASP A 511 -20.10 -9.84 9.48
N TYR A 512 -19.91 -8.69 10.12
CA TYR A 512 -19.83 -8.58 11.57
C TYR A 512 -21.15 -9.01 12.24
N GLN A 513 -22.28 -8.58 11.70
CA GLN A 513 -23.60 -9.01 12.18
C GLN A 513 -23.77 -10.53 12.05
N LEU A 514 -23.42 -11.10 10.88
CA LEU A 514 -23.48 -12.54 10.65
C LEU A 514 -22.58 -13.34 11.61
N GLU A 515 -21.36 -12.88 11.87
CA GLU A 515 -20.46 -13.52 12.83
C GLU A 515 -20.99 -13.44 14.27
N ARG A 516 -21.58 -12.29 14.64
CA ARG A 516 -22.19 -12.10 15.96
C ARG A 516 -23.34 -13.07 16.17
N VAL A 517 -24.21 -13.22 15.18
CA VAL A 517 -25.33 -14.19 15.23
C VAL A 517 -24.78 -15.60 15.36
N LYS A 518 -23.85 -16.02 14.49
CA LYS A 518 -23.24 -17.37 14.56
C LYS A 518 -22.59 -17.67 15.90
N LYS A 519 -21.88 -16.71 16.50
CA LYS A 519 -21.28 -16.87 17.83
C LYS A 519 -22.33 -17.07 18.91
N ARG A 520 -23.41 -16.28 18.88
CA ARG A 520 -24.52 -16.41 19.83
C ARG A 520 -25.19 -17.77 19.70
N THR A 521 -25.51 -18.21 18.48
CA THR A 521 -26.13 -19.53 18.25
C THR A 521 -25.22 -20.66 18.77
N LYS A 522 -23.91 -20.61 18.46
CA LYS A 522 -22.97 -21.63 18.95
C LYS A 522 -22.86 -21.65 20.48
N GLN A 523 -22.90 -20.49 21.11
CA GLN A 523 -22.89 -20.39 22.58
C GLN A 523 -24.19 -20.95 23.20
N THR A 524 -25.34 -20.64 22.60
CA THR A 524 -26.62 -21.17 23.01
C THR A 524 -26.67 -22.70 22.90
N GLU A 525 -26.19 -23.25 21.78
CA GLU A 525 -26.11 -24.70 21.59
C GLU A 525 -25.15 -25.37 22.57
N ARG A 526 -24.04 -24.72 22.90
CA ARG A 526 -23.12 -25.21 23.94
C ARG A 526 -23.77 -25.24 25.30
N ILE A 527 -24.44 -24.16 25.70
CA ILE A 527 -25.19 -24.07 26.98
C ILE A 527 -26.28 -25.14 27.04
N LYS A 528 -27.07 -25.28 25.94
CA LYS A 528 -28.10 -26.35 25.89
C LYS A 528 -27.51 -27.75 26.05
N LYS A 529 -26.33 -28.01 25.45
CA LYS A 529 -25.64 -29.30 25.59
C LYS A 529 -25.17 -29.54 27.04
N GLU A 530 -24.60 -28.50 27.66
CA GLU A 530 -24.15 -28.55 29.06
C GLU A 530 -25.32 -28.81 30.03
N ILE A 531 -26.44 -28.09 29.85
CA ILE A 531 -27.66 -28.30 30.64
C ILE A 531 -28.22 -29.71 30.43
N ARG A 532 -28.27 -30.17 29.17
CA ARG A 532 -28.77 -31.53 28.87
C ARG A 532 -27.90 -32.63 29.48
N SER A 533 -26.55 -32.43 29.51
CA SER A 533 -25.64 -33.37 30.15
C SER A 533 -25.85 -33.42 31.67
N ALA A 534 -25.94 -32.27 32.33
CA ALA A 534 -26.18 -32.17 33.76
C ALA A 534 -27.52 -32.81 34.16
N LEU A 535 -28.59 -32.50 33.42
CA LEU A 535 -29.93 -33.09 33.67
C LEU A 535 -29.94 -34.62 33.47
N TYR A 536 -29.17 -35.12 32.48
CA TYR A 536 -29.05 -36.56 32.23
C TYR A 536 -28.30 -37.26 33.36
N ASP A 537 -27.25 -36.65 33.89
CA ASP A 537 -26.46 -37.20 34.98
C ASP A 537 -27.27 -37.22 36.29
N ASP A 538 -28.01 -36.14 36.60
CA ASP A 538 -28.92 -36.06 37.74
C ASP A 538 -30.07 -37.11 37.66
N LEU A 539 -30.73 -37.22 36.49
CA LEU A 539 -31.80 -38.22 36.28
C LEU A 539 -31.28 -39.65 36.35
N LYS A 540 -30.06 -39.89 35.88
CA LYS A 540 -29.42 -41.21 35.93
C LYS A 540 -29.13 -41.64 37.39
N GLU A 541 -28.69 -40.71 38.21
CA GLU A 541 -28.43 -40.96 39.63
C GLU A 541 -29.76 -41.24 40.39
N GLU A 542 -30.81 -40.44 40.15
CA GLU A 542 -32.13 -40.60 40.74
C GLU A 542 -32.78 -41.95 40.34
N VAL A 543 -32.76 -42.30 39.04
CA VAL A 543 -33.30 -43.60 38.56
C VAL A 543 -32.48 -44.79 39.07
N TYR A 544 -31.17 -44.64 39.21
CA TYR A 544 -30.31 -45.71 39.74
C TYR A 544 -30.64 -46.01 41.21
N GLU A 545 -30.81 -44.99 42.03
CA GLU A 545 -31.21 -45.13 43.45
C GLU A 545 -32.58 -45.77 43.56
N GLU A 546 -33.57 -45.33 42.77
CA GLU A 546 -34.94 -45.85 42.76
C GLU A 546 -34.97 -47.34 42.35
N VAL A 547 -34.27 -47.69 41.28
CA VAL A 547 -34.18 -49.10 40.81
C VAL A 547 -33.39 -49.98 41.79
N TYR A 548 -32.34 -49.43 42.40
CA TYR A 548 -31.54 -50.18 43.40
C TYR A 548 -32.38 -50.53 44.64
N GLU A 549 -33.11 -49.59 45.18
CA GLU A 549 -33.98 -49.87 46.36
C GLU A 549 -35.13 -50.83 46.01
N GLN A 550 -35.74 -50.74 44.81
CA GLN A 550 -36.76 -51.70 44.36
C GLN A 550 -36.18 -53.12 44.22
N VAL A 551 -35.04 -53.29 43.59
CA VAL A 551 -34.38 -54.62 43.44
C VAL A 551 -33.97 -55.20 44.79
N LYS A 552 -33.52 -54.39 45.72
CA LYS A 552 -33.15 -54.79 47.07
C LYS A 552 -34.38 -55.27 47.83
N GLU A 553 -35.51 -54.57 47.79
CA GLU A 553 -36.75 -54.92 48.43
C GLU A 553 -37.34 -56.24 47.87
N GLU A 554 -37.29 -56.43 46.53
CA GLU A 554 -37.67 -57.68 45.89
C GLU A 554 -36.76 -58.88 46.30
N MET A 555 -35.44 -58.66 46.35
CA MET A 555 -34.51 -59.68 46.80
C MET A 555 -34.72 -60.07 48.28
N GLU A 556 -34.88 -59.08 49.17
CA GLU A 556 -35.14 -59.32 50.59
C GLU A 556 -36.44 -60.09 50.77
N THR A 557 -37.51 -59.75 50.05
CA THR A 557 -38.79 -60.43 50.06
C THR A 557 -38.69 -61.89 49.55
N THR A 558 -37.92 -62.06 48.45
CA THR A 558 -37.74 -63.41 47.89
C THR A 558 -36.92 -64.31 48.83
N VAL A 559 -35.85 -63.78 49.41
CA VAL A 559 -35.04 -64.53 50.41
C VAL A 559 -35.86 -64.86 51.64
N GLN A 560 -36.71 -63.94 52.12
CA GLN A 560 -37.58 -64.19 53.27
C GLN A 560 -38.60 -65.31 52.96
N ASN A 561 -39.21 -65.30 51.79
CA ASN A 561 -40.12 -66.32 51.32
C ASN A 561 -39.45 -67.72 51.21
N GLU A 562 -38.21 -67.76 50.65
CA GLU A 562 -37.43 -69.03 50.62
C GLU A 562 -37.08 -69.55 52.01
N ILE A 563 -36.71 -68.67 52.95
CA ILE A 563 -36.46 -69.06 54.36
C ILE A 563 -37.73 -69.59 55.00
N ASP A 564 -38.87 -68.94 54.81
CA ASP A 564 -40.12 -69.37 55.36
C ASP A 564 -40.58 -70.71 54.76
N GLU A 565 -40.36 -70.96 53.47
CA GLU A 565 -40.58 -72.24 52.81
C GLU A 565 -39.71 -73.35 53.40
N LEU A 566 -38.39 -73.09 53.58
CA LEU A 566 -37.49 -74.04 54.20
C LEU A 566 -37.77 -74.36 55.67
N VAL A 567 -38.23 -73.33 56.39
CA VAL A 567 -38.62 -73.56 57.82
C VAL A 567 -39.93 -74.33 57.88
N ASN A 568 -40.90 -74.12 57.00
CA ASN A 568 -42.17 -74.87 56.97
C ASN A 568 -42.00 -76.33 56.49
N ASN A 569 -41.06 -76.58 55.59
CA ASN A 569 -40.75 -77.94 55.13
C ASN A 569 -40.03 -78.76 56.25
N LYS A 570 -39.16 -78.12 57.09
CA LYS A 570 -38.53 -78.76 58.26
C LYS A 570 -39.50 -79.07 59.42
N LYS A 571 -40.70 -78.49 59.38
CA LYS A 571 -41.78 -78.83 60.41
C LYS A 571 -42.65 -79.97 59.96
N LYS A 572 -42.52 -80.49 58.76
CA LYS A 572 -43.36 -81.60 58.23
C LYS A 572 -42.63 -82.91 58.18
N ASP A 573 -41.34 -82.96 58.44
CA ASP A 573 -40.56 -84.13 58.75
C ASP A 573 -40.40 -84.26 60.28
#